data_aea44b7ddd8c0749e525f6a9895d117b
#
_entry.id   aea44b7ddd8c0749e525f6a9895d117b
#
_cell.length_a   1.000
_cell.length_b   1.000
_cell.length_c   1.000
_cell.angle_alpha   90.00
_cell.angle_beta   90.00
_cell.angle_gamma   90.00
#
_symmetry.space_group_name_H-M   'P 1'
#
loop_
_entity.id
_entity.type
_entity.pdbx_description
1 polymer ?
#
loop_
_entity_poly.entity_id
_entity_poly.type
_entity_poly.pdbx_seq_one_letter_code
_entity_poly.pdbx_strand_id
1 'polypeptide(L)'
;MKHLGTQLGSLLIVVVAMAISTPAAAVQTQGVQTQGVQTTEQLTQEIAASRALKDSMFQQGEASPLLAEDRANFGGLKYFPIDLRFRITGRLHRYARIRQVRIPDTNGTQMTVERMGRFHFQWDGKPFWLEVMGSIRDDDLSVYFTDQTNGIATYPAGRYAPIFRTEDGSYLLDFNSAYNPYCAYNSAYTCPLPPEQNRLDFQVQAGETLAGPDLAH
;
A
#
# COMPACT_ATOMS: atom_id res chain seq x y z
N MET A 1 -7.48 53.02 -79.59
CA MET A 1 -6.32 53.20 -80.49
C MET A 1 -5.10 52.66 -79.87
N LYS A 2 -4.40 51.88 -80.66
CA LYS A 2 -3.05 51.24 -80.45
C LYS A 2 -2.93 49.95 -79.68
N HIS A 3 -2.72 48.99 -80.51
CA HIS A 3 -2.12 47.67 -80.42
C HIS A 3 -0.74 47.63 -79.77
N LEU A 4 -0.40 46.55 -79.33
CA LEU A 4 0.88 45.75 -79.44
C LEU A 4 1.02 44.95 -78.14
N GLY A 5 1.38 43.74 -78.08
CA GLY A 5 1.96 42.81 -79.02
C GLY A 5 2.40 41.62 -78.21
N THR A 6 2.11 40.46 -78.69
CA THR A 6 2.43 39.12 -78.17
C THR A 6 3.92 38.84 -78.14
N GLN A 7 4.44 38.30 -77.09
CA GLN A 7 5.67 37.45 -77.10
C GLN A 7 5.47 36.21 -76.26
N LEU A 8 5.43 35.08 -76.92
CA LEU A 8 5.51 33.75 -76.31
C LEU A 8 6.96 33.46 -75.93
N GLY A 9 7.22 33.32 -74.65
CA GLY A 9 8.46 32.76 -74.17
C GLY A 9 8.20 31.33 -73.64
N SER A 10 8.65 30.33 -74.39
CA SER A 10 8.64 28.91 -73.99
C SER A 10 9.58 28.71 -72.81
N LEU A 11 9.02 28.44 -71.63
CA LEU A 11 9.81 28.06 -70.49
C LEU A 11 9.84 26.54 -70.39
N LEU A 12 11.03 25.97 -70.65
CA LEU A 12 11.32 24.55 -70.48
C LEU A 12 11.33 24.24 -68.98
N ILE A 13 10.29 23.51 -68.51
CA ILE A 13 10.27 23.03 -67.14
C ILE A 13 11.06 21.69 -67.10
N VAL A 14 12.26 21.73 -66.55
CA VAL A 14 13.01 20.54 -66.19
C VAL A 14 12.43 20.00 -64.88
N VAL A 15 11.68 18.90 -64.96
CA VAL A 15 11.20 18.20 -63.79
C VAL A 15 12.35 17.33 -63.27
N VAL A 16 13.04 17.78 -62.22
CA VAL A 16 13.96 16.95 -61.46
C VAL A 16 13.11 16.11 -60.49
N ALA A 17 12.98 14.83 -60.78
CA ALA A 17 12.35 13.86 -59.87
C ALA A 17 13.35 13.57 -58.73
N MET A 18 13.15 14.21 -57.58
CA MET A 18 13.79 13.82 -56.34
C MET A 18 13.07 12.58 -55.80
N ALA A 19 13.76 11.42 -55.83
CA ALA A 19 13.34 10.23 -55.14
C ALA A 19 13.49 10.47 -53.64
N ILE A 20 12.39 10.69 -52.93
CA ILE A 20 12.33 10.74 -51.47
C ILE A 20 12.35 9.29 -50.97
N SER A 21 13.53 8.80 -50.59
CA SER A 21 13.65 7.54 -49.83
C SER A 21 13.19 7.79 -48.40
N THR A 22 11.99 7.37 -48.08
CA THR A 22 11.49 7.31 -46.69
C THR A 22 12.21 6.17 -45.97
N PRO A 23 12.92 6.41 -44.86
CA PRO A 23 13.42 5.31 -44.06
C PRO A 23 12.22 4.58 -43.43
N ALA A 24 12.16 3.26 -43.63
CA ALA A 24 11.22 2.40 -42.96
C ALA A 24 11.45 2.54 -41.44
N ALA A 25 10.50 3.17 -40.75
CA ALA A 25 10.50 3.21 -39.30
C ALA A 25 10.37 1.76 -38.81
N ALA A 26 11.43 1.22 -38.23
CA ALA A 26 11.38 -0.04 -37.51
C ALA A 26 10.40 0.15 -36.35
N VAL A 27 9.23 -0.48 -36.44
CA VAL A 27 8.31 -0.61 -35.33
C VAL A 27 9.03 -1.45 -34.27
N GLN A 28 9.59 -0.76 -33.30
CA GLN A 28 10.05 -1.41 -32.06
C GLN A 28 8.81 -1.95 -31.38
N THR A 29 8.55 -3.24 -31.53
CA THR A 29 7.65 -3.98 -30.62
C THR A 29 8.24 -3.83 -29.23
N GLN A 30 7.66 -2.91 -28.44
CA GLN A 30 7.86 -2.89 -27.00
C GLN A 30 7.36 -4.23 -26.51
N GLY A 31 8.30 -5.11 -26.16
CA GLY A 31 8.00 -6.39 -25.57
C GLY A 31 7.13 -6.12 -24.34
N VAL A 32 5.95 -6.75 -24.29
CA VAL A 32 5.16 -6.87 -23.09
C VAL A 32 6.08 -7.49 -22.05
N GLN A 33 6.55 -6.67 -21.11
CA GLN A 33 7.25 -7.16 -19.94
C GLN A 33 6.23 -7.98 -19.15
N THR A 34 6.26 -9.28 -19.33
CA THR A 34 5.68 -10.21 -18.36
C THR A 34 6.37 -9.87 -17.03
N GLN A 35 5.62 -9.29 -16.10
CA GLN A 35 6.11 -9.08 -14.75
C GLN A 35 6.45 -10.46 -14.21
N GLY A 36 7.75 -10.77 -14.15
CA GLY A 36 8.24 -12.04 -13.65
C GLY A 36 7.86 -12.17 -12.17
N VAL A 37 7.64 -13.39 -11.71
CA VAL A 37 7.42 -13.71 -10.29
C VAL A 37 8.57 -13.08 -9.50
N GLN A 38 8.23 -12.16 -8.59
CA GLN A 38 9.21 -11.48 -7.73
C GLN A 38 10.00 -12.51 -6.92
N THR A 39 11.29 -12.34 -6.84
CA THR A 39 12.15 -13.21 -6.01
C THR A 39 11.97 -12.89 -4.53
N THR A 40 12.29 -13.84 -3.66
CA THR A 40 12.34 -13.66 -2.21
C THR A 40 13.19 -12.44 -1.82
N GLU A 41 14.31 -12.23 -2.50
CA GLU A 41 15.21 -11.11 -2.25
C GLU A 41 14.56 -9.76 -2.62
N GLN A 42 13.92 -9.68 -3.78
CA GLN A 42 13.18 -8.49 -4.21
C GLN A 42 12.07 -8.12 -3.22
N LEU A 43 11.26 -9.10 -2.80
CA LEU A 43 10.20 -8.87 -1.81
C LEU A 43 10.76 -8.39 -0.47
N THR A 44 11.87 -8.96 -0.03
CA THR A 44 12.52 -8.54 1.23
C THR A 44 13.05 -7.11 1.12
N GLN A 45 13.65 -6.73 -0.01
CA GLN A 45 14.13 -5.37 -0.27
C GLN A 45 12.98 -4.37 -0.31
N GLU A 46 11.86 -4.69 -0.95
CA GLU A 46 10.66 -3.84 -0.98
C GLU A 46 10.10 -3.58 0.41
N ILE A 47 9.97 -4.62 1.24
CA ILE A 47 9.51 -4.47 2.63
C ILE A 47 10.48 -3.60 3.42
N ALA A 48 11.79 -3.82 3.29
CA ALA A 48 12.80 -3.02 3.97
C ALA A 48 12.76 -1.54 3.52
N ALA A 49 12.62 -1.28 2.22
CA ALA A 49 12.49 0.08 1.69
C ALA A 49 11.21 0.78 2.20
N SER A 50 10.08 0.06 2.28
CA SER A 50 8.83 0.59 2.83
C SER A 50 8.97 0.97 4.32
N ARG A 51 9.69 0.16 5.11
CA ARG A 51 9.98 0.46 6.52
C ARG A 51 10.85 1.71 6.65
N ALA A 52 11.91 1.83 5.84
CA ALA A 52 12.78 3.01 5.84
C ALA A 52 12.03 4.29 5.43
N LEU A 53 11.13 4.19 4.43
CA LEU A 53 10.26 5.31 4.06
C LEU A 53 9.34 5.73 5.23
N LYS A 54 8.74 4.77 5.92
CA LYS A 54 7.90 5.05 7.09
C LYS A 54 8.70 5.72 8.21
N ASP A 55 9.92 5.25 8.49
CA ASP A 55 10.81 5.87 9.47
C ASP A 55 11.09 7.34 9.10
N SER A 56 11.36 7.62 7.83
CA SER A 56 11.55 8.99 7.34
C SER A 56 10.29 9.85 7.51
N MET A 57 9.11 9.29 7.24
CA MET A 57 7.82 9.99 7.46
C MET A 57 7.58 10.30 8.94
N PHE A 58 7.94 9.40 9.84
CA PHE A 58 7.84 9.61 11.28
C PHE A 58 8.81 10.69 11.76
N GLN A 59 10.04 10.69 11.26
CA GLN A 59 11.06 11.65 11.67
C GLN A 59 10.83 13.05 11.10
N GLN A 60 10.47 13.17 9.81
CA GLN A 60 10.49 14.42 9.07
C GLN A 60 9.12 14.85 8.51
N GLY A 61 8.14 13.95 8.45
CA GLY A 61 6.85 14.22 7.85
C GLY A 61 6.03 15.26 8.64
N GLU A 62 5.32 16.14 7.94
CA GLU A 62 4.41 17.11 8.57
C GLU A 62 3.28 16.41 9.34
N ALA A 63 2.80 15.26 8.84
CA ALA A 63 1.76 14.45 9.47
C ALA A 63 2.33 13.37 10.41
N SER A 64 3.57 13.51 10.88
CA SER A 64 4.16 12.58 11.84
C SER A 64 3.34 12.54 13.13
N PRO A 65 3.06 11.35 13.69
CA PRO A 65 2.40 11.25 14.98
C PRO A 65 3.31 11.58 16.17
N LEU A 66 4.64 11.62 15.96
CA LEU A 66 5.59 11.93 17.03
C LEU A 66 5.48 13.39 17.47
N LEU A 67 5.63 13.61 18.75
CA LEU A 67 5.83 14.95 19.30
C LEU A 67 7.13 15.57 18.74
N ALA A 68 7.19 16.89 18.63
CA ALA A 68 8.35 17.57 18.05
C ALA A 68 9.66 17.25 18.78
N GLU A 69 9.58 17.11 20.10
CA GLU A 69 10.69 16.75 20.98
C GLU A 69 11.21 15.32 20.75
N ASP A 70 10.32 14.38 20.42
CA ASP A 70 10.69 12.99 20.20
C ASP A 70 11.35 12.79 18.83
N ARG A 71 11.01 13.61 17.83
CA ARG A 71 11.57 13.52 16.48
C ARG A 71 13.08 13.67 16.43
N ALA A 72 13.65 14.52 17.30
CA ALA A 72 15.08 14.80 17.35
C ALA A 72 15.89 13.54 17.74
N ASN A 73 15.30 12.68 18.59
CA ASN A 73 15.91 11.46 19.11
C ASN A 73 15.36 10.18 18.48
N PHE A 74 14.51 10.32 17.47
CA PHE A 74 13.87 9.16 16.84
C PHE A 74 14.88 8.28 16.11
N GLY A 75 15.13 7.11 16.64
CA GLY A 75 16.07 6.11 16.09
C GLY A 75 15.45 5.08 15.16
N GLY A 76 14.24 5.34 14.60
CA GLY A 76 13.48 4.42 13.76
C GLY A 76 12.50 3.55 14.55
N LEU A 77 11.47 3.10 13.86
CA LEU A 77 10.48 2.15 14.39
C LEU A 77 11.15 0.79 14.62
N LYS A 78 10.60 0.00 15.52
CA LYS A 78 11.09 -1.35 15.80
C LYS A 78 10.21 -2.37 15.10
N TYR A 79 10.85 -3.36 14.50
CA TYR A 79 10.19 -4.40 13.70
C TYR A 79 10.70 -5.79 14.04
N PHE A 80 9.84 -6.78 13.89
CA PHE A 80 10.30 -8.15 13.75
C PHE A 80 11.14 -8.32 12.48
N PRO A 81 12.05 -9.31 12.41
CA PRO A 81 12.68 -9.72 11.16
C PRO A 81 11.64 -9.95 10.06
N ILE A 82 12.00 -9.68 8.81
CA ILE A 82 11.11 -9.95 7.68
C ILE A 82 10.97 -11.46 7.52
N ASP A 83 9.73 -11.93 7.52
CA ASP A 83 9.39 -13.34 7.31
C ASP A 83 8.26 -13.44 6.27
N LEU A 84 8.60 -13.92 5.08
CA LEU A 84 7.67 -14.00 3.96
C LEU A 84 6.54 -15.02 4.17
N ARG A 85 6.62 -15.90 5.18
CA ARG A 85 5.48 -16.75 5.57
C ARG A 85 4.28 -15.93 6.01
N PHE A 86 4.51 -14.73 6.55
CA PHE A 86 3.48 -13.80 6.96
C PHE A 86 2.94 -12.91 5.82
N ARG A 87 3.32 -13.19 4.57
CA ARG A 87 2.70 -12.66 3.35
C ARG A 87 1.61 -13.61 2.88
N ILE A 88 0.37 -13.35 3.24
CA ILE A 88 -0.71 -14.31 3.14
C ILE A 88 -1.66 -13.91 2.02
N THR A 89 -1.78 -14.77 1.00
CA THR A 89 -2.80 -14.63 -0.03
C THR A 89 -4.11 -15.27 0.42
N GLY A 90 -5.23 -14.62 0.13
CA GLY A 90 -6.55 -15.08 0.50
C GLY A 90 -7.66 -14.48 -0.36
N ARG A 91 -8.91 -14.70 0.07
CA ARG A 91 -10.09 -14.21 -0.63
C ARG A 91 -10.87 -13.23 0.23
N LEU A 92 -11.18 -12.06 -0.33
CA LEU A 92 -12.07 -11.09 0.30
C LEU A 92 -13.51 -11.33 -0.15
N HIS A 93 -14.36 -11.76 0.77
CA HIS A 93 -15.81 -11.83 0.58
C HIS A 93 -16.41 -10.49 0.99
N ARG A 94 -16.61 -9.60 0.03
CA ARG A 94 -17.20 -8.28 0.25
C ARG A 94 -18.67 -8.40 0.66
N TYR A 95 -19.09 -7.55 1.56
CA TYR A 95 -20.51 -7.41 1.86
C TYR A 95 -21.26 -6.78 0.68
N ALA A 96 -22.49 -7.22 0.43
CA ALA A 96 -23.34 -6.65 -0.62
C ALA A 96 -23.66 -5.16 -0.37
N ARG A 97 -23.61 -4.75 0.89
CA ARG A 97 -23.74 -3.35 1.33
C ARG A 97 -22.70 -3.08 2.40
N ILE A 98 -21.97 -1.98 2.25
CA ILE A 98 -21.09 -1.51 3.31
C ILE A 98 -21.90 -1.20 4.53
N ARG A 99 -21.39 -1.62 5.68
CA ARG A 99 -22.03 -1.40 6.98
C ARG A 99 -21.18 -0.47 7.81
N GLN A 100 -21.70 0.68 8.11
CA GLN A 100 -21.14 1.50 9.17
C GLN A 100 -21.46 0.85 10.52
N VAL A 101 -20.42 0.61 11.30
CA VAL A 101 -20.52 0.04 12.65
C VAL A 101 -19.76 0.91 13.63
N ARG A 102 -20.24 0.92 14.86
CA ARG A 102 -19.54 1.57 15.96
C ARG A 102 -18.68 0.53 16.66
N ILE A 103 -17.39 0.79 16.78
CA ILE A 103 -16.45 -0.04 17.53
C ILE A 103 -15.80 0.78 18.64
N PRO A 104 -15.38 0.14 19.74
CA PRO A 104 -14.66 0.82 20.81
C PRO A 104 -13.37 1.48 20.28
N ASP A 105 -12.96 2.55 20.94
CA ASP A 105 -11.70 3.24 20.67
C ASP A 105 -10.82 3.31 21.92
N THR A 106 -9.61 3.81 21.75
CA THR A 106 -8.59 3.88 22.82
C THR A 106 -8.94 4.87 23.95
N ASN A 107 -9.91 5.77 23.76
CA ASN A 107 -10.37 6.71 24.78
C ASN A 107 -11.59 6.21 25.56
N GLY A 108 -12.01 4.95 25.31
CA GLY A 108 -13.20 4.37 25.96
C GLY A 108 -14.52 4.89 25.38
N THR A 109 -14.48 5.53 24.21
CA THR A 109 -15.67 5.93 23.44
C THR A 109 -15.90 4.99 22.24
N GLN A 110 -16.62 5.42 21.25
CA GLN A 110 -16.88 4.61 20.07
C GLN A 110 -16.63 5.41 18.80
N MET A 111 -15.95 4.79 17.85
CA MET A 111 -15.68 5.33 16.54
C MET A 111 -16.49 4.59 15.47
N THR A 112 -17.00 5.33 14.48
CA THR A 112 -17.69 4.74 13.34
C THR A 112 -16.67 4.33 12.30
N VAL A 113 -16.71 3.06 11.87
CA VAL A 113 -15.87 2.50 10.80
C VAL A 113 -16.74 1.81 9.76
N GLU A 114 -16.24 1.70 8.55
CA GLU A 114 -16.91 0.97 7.47
C GLU A 114 -16.41 -0.48 7.40
N ARG A 115 -17.32 -1.44 7.50
CA ARG A 115 -17.02 -2.87 7.34
C ARG A 115 -17.23 -3.26 5.88
N MET A 116 -16.15 -3.72 5.25
CA MET A 116 -16.08 -3.98 3.83
C MET A 116 -16.38 -5.44 3.46
N GLY A 117 -16.04 -6.37 4.35
CA GLY A 117 -16.17 -7.80 4.10
C GLY A 117 -15.32 -8.64 5.04
N ARG A 118 -15.12 -9.89 4.66
CA ARG A 118 -14.27 -10.84 5.41
C ARG A 118 -13.17 -11.36 4.50
N PHE A 119 -11.93 -11.23 4.96
CA PHE A 119 -10.76 -11.83 4.31
C PHE A 119 -10.55 -13.24 4.86
N HIS A 120 -10.68 -14.24 4.00
CA HIS A 120 -10.49 -15.66 4.34
C HIS A 120 -9.12 -16.13 3.85
N PHE A 121 -8.40 -16.84 4.71
CA PHE A 121 -7.06 -17.33 4.43
C PHE A 121 -6.76 -18.64 5.18
N GLN A 122 -5.63 -19.26 4.87
CA GLN A 122 -5.10 -20.42 5.57
C GLN A 122 -3.83 -20.04 6.32
N TRP A 123 -3.70 -20.50 7.55
CA TRP A 123 -2.48 -20.41 8.32
C TRP A 123 -2.20 -21.75 9.02
N ASP A 124 -1.02 -22.32 8.79
CA ASP A 124 -0.63 -23.63 9.33
C ASP A 124 -1.71 -24.72 9.11
N GLY A 125 -2.26 -24.74 7.88
CA GLY A 125 -3.29 -25.70 7.47
C GLY A 125 -4.68 -25.48 8.06
N LYS A 126 -4.88 -24.43 8.87
CA LYS A 126 -6.18 -24.08 9.47
C LYS A 126 -6.82 -22.88 8.76
N PRO A 127 -8.14 -22.88 8.57
CA PRO A 127 -8.85 -21.75 8.02
C PRO A 127 -9.05 -20.63 9.05
N PHE A 128 -8.79 -19.39 8.62
CA PHE A 128 -9.03 -18.17 9.39
C PHE A 128 -9.81 -17.17 8.55
N TRP A 129 -10.38 -16.18 9.22
CA TRP A 129 -10.92 -15.02 8.57
C TRP A 129 -10.78 -13.79 9.47
N LEU A 130 -10.68 -12.62 8.84
CA LEU A 130 -10.62 -11.33 9.51
C LEU A 130 -11.65 -10.39 8.90
N GLU A 131 -12.32 -9.63 9.74
CA GLU A 131 -13.19 -8.54 9.31
C GLU A 131 -12.32 -7.42 8.73
N VAL A 132 -12.67 -6.98 7.53
CA VAL A 132 -11.94 -5.93 6.83
C VAL A 132 -12.66 -4.61 6.99
N MET A 133 -11.93 -3.63 7.45
CA MET A 133 -12.33 -2.23 7.55
C MET A 133 -11.75 -1.45 6.37
N GLY A 134 -12.29 -0.28 6.08
CA GLY A 134 -11.73 0.55 5.02
C GLY A 134 -12.67 1.64 4.56
N SER A 135 -12.31 2.25 3.44
CA SER A 135 -13.12 3.22 2.73
C SER A 135 -13.30 2.79 1.27
N ILE A 136 -14.54 2.83 0.80
CA ILE A 136 -14.81 2.61 -0.63
C ILE A 136 -14.21 3.72 -1.50
N ARG A 137 -14.12 4.93 -0.93
CA ARG A 137 -13.70 6.10 -1.69
C ARG A 137 -12.22 6.07 -2.00
N ASP A 138 -11.44 5.46 -1.10
CA ASP A 138 -9.98 5.53 -1.14
C ASP A 138 -9.34 4.17 -1.48
N ASP A 139 -10.17 3.11 -1.71
CA ASP A 139 -9.73 1.70 -1.85
C ASP A 139 -8.76 1.25 -0.74
N ASP A 140 -8.86 1.92 0.41
CA ASP A 140 -8.03 1.68 1.59
C ASP A 140 -8.68 0.57 2.43
N LEU A 141 -8.13 -0.62 2.32
CA LEU A 141 -8.60 -1.81 3.02
C LEU A 141 -7.58 -2.22 4.08
N SER A 142 -8.05 -2.38 5.31
CA SER A 142 -7.20 -2.77 6.43
C SER A 142 -7.88 -3.79 7.33
N VAL A 143 -7.11 -4.60 8.02
CA VAL A 143 -7.54 -5.35 9.18
C VAL A 143 -6.98 -4.73 10.44
N TYR A 144 -7.83 -4.55 11.45
CA TYR A 144 -7.43 -4.25 12.81
C TYR A 144 -7.47 -5.55 13.57
N PHE A 145 -6.37 -6.00 14.14
CA PHE A 145 -6.27 -7.34 14.73
C PHE A 145 -5.50 -7.35 16.04
N THR A 146 -5.79 -8.36 16.84
CA THR A 146 -4.99 -8.76 17.97
C THR A 146 -4.45 -10.17 17.76
N ASP A 147 -3.33 -10.49 18.36
CA ASP A 147 -2.69 -11.79 18.31
C ASP A 147 -2.00 -12.11 19.65
N GLN A 148 -1.36 -13.26 19.75
CA GLN A 148 -0.71 -13.69 20.99
C GLN A 148 0.56 -12.92 21.36
N THR A 149 1.00 -11.95 20.54
CA THR A 149 2.17 -11.10 20.86
C THR A 149 1.78 -9.80 21.57
N ASN A 150 0.47 -9.43 21.59
CA ASN A 150 0.01 -8.18 22.18
C ASN A 150 0.30 -8.10 23.68
N GLY A 151 0.84 -6.96 24.11
CA GLY A 151 1.24 -6.72 25.51
C GLY A 151 2.54 -7.42 25.93
N ILE A 152 3.15 -8.20 25.03
CA ILE A 152 4.43 -8.89 25.27
C ILE A 152 5.51 -8.30 24.35
N ALA A 153 5.31 -8.42 23.05
CA ALA A 153 6.24 -7.96 22.03
C ALA A 153 5.64 -6.89 21.09
N THR A 154 4.32 -6.75 21.09
CA THR A 154 3.62 -5.76 20.26
C THR A 154 2.63 -4.94 21.09
N TYR A 155 2.13 -3.85 20.51
CA TYR A 155 1.24 -2.90 21.17
C TYR A 155 0.02 -3.61 21.78
N PRO A 156 -0.31 -3.36 23.06
CA PRO A 156 -1.37 -4.10 23.77
C PRO A 156 -2.75 -3.99 23.13
N ALA A 157 -3.09 -2.83 22.59
CA ALA A 157 -4.39 -2.58 21.99
C ALA A 157 -4.55 -3.16 20.55
N GLY A 158 -3.52 -3.84 20.03
CA GLY A 158 -3.55 -4.43 18.70
C GLY A 158 -2.82 -3.63 17.64
N ARG A 159 -2.79 -4.16 16.43
CA ARG A 159 -2.10 -3.59 15.26
C ARG A 159 -3.06 -3.56 14.06
N TYR A 160 -2.65 -2.79 13.06
CA TYR A 160 -3.35 -2.70 11.78
C TYR A 160 -2.47 -3.26 10.67
N ALA A 161 -3.06 -3.86 9.65
CA ALA A 161 -2.36 -4.31 8.47
C ALA A 161 -3.18 -4.02 7.21
N PRO A 162 -2.57 -3.44 6.17
CA PRO A 162 -3.25 -3.18 4.91
C PRO A 162 -3.50 -4.48 4.15
N ILE A 163 -4.57 -4.47 3.34
CA ILE A 163 -4.88 -5.56 2.39
C ILE A 163 -4.86 -4.98 0.98
N PHE A 164 -4.15 -5.63 0.08
CA PHE A 164 -4.02 -5.22 -1.31
C PHE A 164 -4.69 -6.23 -2.24
N ARG A 165 -5.35 -5.75 -3.28
CA ARG A 165 -5.84 -6.61 -4.36
C ARG A 165 -4.68 -6.96 -5.27
N THR A 166 -4.54 -8.25 -5.59
CA THR A 166 -3.54 -8.76 -6.54
C THR A 166 -4.08 -8.80 -7.97
N GLU A 167 -3.22 -8.94 -8.96
CA GLU A 167 -3.59 -8.94 -10.37
C GLU A 167 -4.52 -10.10 -10.74
N ASP A 168 -4.36 -11.25 -10.10
CA ASP A 168 -5.22 -12.45 -10.30
C ASP A 168 -6.59 -12.32 -9.61
N GLY A 169 -6.85 -11.18 -8.95
CA GLY A 169 -8.10 -10.89 -8.25
C GLY A 169 -8.21 -11.48 -6.86
N SER A 170 -7.17 -12.15 -6.36
CA SER A 170 -7.04 -12.49 -4.95
C SER A 170 -6.66 -11.24 -4.12
N TYR A 171 -6.40 -11.42 -2.84
CA TYR A 171 -5.97 -10.36 -1.94
C TYR A 171 -4.76 -10.82 -1.15
N LEU A 172 -3.85 -9.88 -0.92
CA LEU A 172 -2.64 -10.07 -0.13
C LEU A 172 -2.78 -9.32 1.20
N LEU A 173 -2.66 -10.03 2.30
CA LEU A 173 -2.44 -9.50 3.64
C LEU A 173 -0.97 -9.74 3.99
N ASP A 174 -0.18 -8.66 4.06
CA ASP A 174 1.23 -8.76 4.44
C ASP A 174 1.43 -8.26 5.87
N PHE A 175 1.52 -9.17 6.81
CA PHE A 175 1.78 -8.82 8.20
C PHE A 175 3.19 -8.24 8.44
N ASN A 176 4.14 -8.36 7.49
CA ASN A 176 5.41 -7.62 7.58
C ASN A 176 5.21 -6.10 7.50
N SER A 177 4.05 -5.67 6.97
CA SER A 177 3.60 -4.28 6.93
C SER A 177 2.63 -3.93 8.08
N ALA A 178 2.41 -4.84 9.03
CA ALA A 178 1.58 -4.55 10.19
C ALA A 178 2.22 -3.45 11.05
N TYR A 179 1.38 -2.53 11.54
CA TYR A 179 1.84 -1.33 12.23
C TYR A 179 1.00 -1.01 13.47
N ASN A 180 1.60 -0.30 14.40
CA ASN A 180 0.92 0.23 15.56
C ASN A 180 0.08 1.46 15.16
N PRO A 181 -1.13 1.63 15.72
CA PRO A 181 -1.90 2.85 15.54
C PRO A 181 -1.16 4.07 16.14
N TYR A 182 -1.49 5.26 15.68
CA TYR A 182 -0.81 6.49 16.10
C TYR A 182 -0.90 6.76 17.61
N CYS A 183 -1.97 6.30 18.25
CA CYS A 183 -2.11 6.38 19.70
C CYS A 183 -1.07 5.56 20.50
N ALA A 184 -0.34 4.66 19.84
CA ALA A 184 0.82 3.97 20.43
C ALA A 184 2.05 4.89 20.58
N TYR A 185 2.07 6.01 19.88
CA TYR A 185 3.17 6.97 19.81
C TYR A 185 2.81 8.34 20.40
N ASN A 186 1.51 8.65 20.47
CA ASN A 186 1.05 9.96 20.94
C ASN A 186 -0.41 9.84 21.43
N SER A 187 -0.62 10.05 22.72
CA SER A 187 -1.93 9.91 23.38
C SER A 187 -2.98 10.94 22.93
N ALA A 188 -2.59 11.98 22.16
CA ALA A 188 -3.56 12.89 21.54
C ALA A 188 -4.37 12.22 20.42
N TYR A 189 -3.94 11.07 19.89
CA TYR A 189 -4.67 10.33 18.90
C TYR A 189 -5.65 9.34 19.53
N THR A 190 -6.85 9.28 18.97
CA THR A 190 -7.85 8.27 19.29
C THR A 190 -7.92 7.26 18.15
N CYS A 191 -7.78 5.98 18.46
CA CYS A 191 -7.71 4.92 17.46
C CYS A 191 -8.77 3.86 17.70
N PRO A 192 -9.40 3.32 16.63
CA PRO A 192 -10.36 2.23 16.76
C PRO A 192 -9.70 0.96 17.27
N LEU A 193 -10.32 0.29 18.23
CA LEU A 193 -9.82 -1.00 18.71
C LEU A 193 -10.19 -2.12 17.74
N PRO A 194 -9.32 -3.13 17.58
CA PRO A 194 -9.67 -4.33 16.82
C PRO A 194 -10.96 -4.96 17.30
N PRO A 195 -11.86 -5.35 16.39
CA PRO A 195 -13.07 -6.05 16.79
C PRO A 195 -12.71 -7.44 17.33
N GLU A 196 -13.48 -7.93 18.29
CA GLU A 196 -13.22 -9.18 19.01
C GLU A 196 -13.00 -10.38 18.06
N GLN A 197 -13.75 -10.46 16.96
CA GLN A 197 -13.61 -11.52 15.96
C GLN A 197 -12.30 -11.48 15.17
N ASN A 198 -11.52 -10.38 15.24
CA ASN A 198 -10.22 -10.26 14.63
C ASN A 198 -9.08 -10.64 15.58
N ARG A 199 -9.37 -11.48 16.55
CA ARG A 199 -8.36 -12.06 17.43
C ARG A 199 -7.81 -13.33 16.81
N LEU A 200 -6.49 -13.33 16.52
CA LEU A 200 -5.77 -14.51 16.06
C LEU A 200 -5.24 -15.32 17.24
N ASP A 201 -5.41 -16.64 17.18
CA ASP A 201 -4.99 -17.58 18.21
C ASP A 201 -3.53 -18.08 18.03
N PHE A 202 -2.74 -17.34 17.25
CA PHE A 202 -1.32 -17.58 17.02
C PHE A 202 -0.51 -16.28 17.12
N GLN A 203 0.82 -16.39 17.19
CA GLN A 203 1.73 -15.25 17.24
C GLN A 203 2.01 -14.74 15.84
N VAL A 204 1.75 -13.45 15.58
CA VAL A 204 2.15 -12.76 14.36
C VAL A 204 3.48 -12.06 14.62
N GLN A 205 4.58 -12.82 14.47
CA GLN A 205 5.95 -12.31 14.64
C GLN A 205 6.45 -11.61 13.36
N ALA A 206 5.68 -10.65 12.87
CA ALA A 206 5.98 -9.83 11.71
C ALA A 206 5.46 -8.40 11.93
N GLY A 207 5.98 -7.42 11.18
CA GLY A 207 5.60 -6.02 11.33
C GLY A 207 6.21 -5.32 12.54
N GLU A 208 5.60 -4.23 12.97
CA GLU A 208 6.06 -3.43 14.10
C GLU A 208 5.94 -4.15 15.43
N THR A 209 6.95 -3.96 16.28
CA THR A 209 6.95 -4.37 17.69
C THR A 209 6.50 -3.20 18.58
N LEU A 210 6.63 -3.35 19.90
CA LEU A 210 6.38 -2.25 20.83
C LEU A 210 7.16 -0.99 20.42
N ALA A 211 6.51 0.16 20.49
CA ALA A 211 7.22 1.43 20.53
C ALA A 211 8.27 1.39 21.64
N GLY A 212 9.45 1.94 21.39
CA GLY A 212 10.46 2.03 22.43
C GLY A 212 9.94 2.79 23.66
N PRO A 213 10.54 2.58 24.84
CA PRO A 213 10.10 3.25 26.08
C PRO A 213 10.12 4.78 25.96
N ASP A 214 10.95 5.32 25.06
CA ASP A 214 11.08 6.76 24.81
C ASP A 214 9.92 7.34 23.98
N LEU A 215 9.03 6.51 23.43
CA LEU A 215 7.90 6.90 22.58
C LEU A 215 6.53 6.54 23.18
N ALA A 216 6.49 5.96 24.38
CA ALA A 216 5.25 5.60 25.06
C ALA A 216 4.81 6.74 25.98
N HIS A 217 3.92 7.60 25.48
CA HIS A 217 3.30 8.70 26.24
C HIS A 217 1.86 8.42 26.61
#